data_a9048fd2ff23902c3b3bf351c7796f5b
#
_entry.id   a9048fd2ff23902c3b3bf351c7796f5b
#
_cell.length_a   1.000
_cell.length_b   1.000
_cell.length_c   1.000
_cell.angle_alpha   90.00
_cell.angle_beta   90.00
_cell.angle_gamma   90.00
#
_symmetry.space_group_name_H-M   'P 1'
#
loop_
_entity.id
_entity.type
_entity.pdbx_description
1 polymer ?
#
loop_
_entity_poly.entity_id
_entity_poly.type
_entity_poly.pdbx_seq_one_letter_code
_entity_poly.pdbx_strand_id
1 'polypeptide(L)'
;MKVRVGVGMGATALGDGAGFSRLVDDIDGLGFDSIWLPEVLTAPTLDPLAALAFAAAHNSHLKLGTTVLLPGRNLVRAAKQLSTLDLLSGGRLLITFVPGIPRQPESGAVGVAGPDKGRMMDETLPVLRRLWAGERVTHHGAFADFEEVAVAPRPIQRPLEFWTGGMVPAALRRCGRFADGWLPSSCTPEEVAAARLVIDEAAEQAGRVISPEHFGVSLAYARRPLEPKMIRALAAARKGVDPEQLVPVGLDRLRSLIERFLEVGFSKFVVRPLESPGSWRAELEALASAVLDLQT
;
A
#
# COMPACT_ATOMS: atom_id res chain seq x y z
N MET A 1 15.48 -14.88 -1.92
CA MET A 1 14.43 -13.87 -1.60
C MET A 1 14.05 -13.17 -2.89
N LYS A 2 12.75 -13.14 -3.23
CA LYS A 2 12.26 -12.59 -4.49
C LYS A 2 12.05 -11.08 -4.37
N VAL A 3 12.97 -10.29 -4.90
CA VAL A 3 12.90 -8.82 -4.87
C VAL A 3 11.99 -8.30 -5.97
N ARG A 4 11.09 -7.35 -5.63
CA ARG A 4 10.17 -6.71 -6.56
C ARG A 4 10.13 -5.21 -6.34
N VAL A 5 10.14 -4.47 -7.44
CA VAL A 5 10.04 -3.01 -7.45
C VAL A 5 8.78 -2.58 -8.21
N GLY A 6 7.90 -1.91 -7.52
CA GLY A 6 6.71 -1.29 -8.10
C GLY A 6 6.79 0.22 -8.07
N VAL A 7 6.03 0.87 -8.91
CA VAL A 7 5.96 2.34 -9.00
C VAL A 7 4.73 2.85 -8.29
N GLY A 8 4.93 3.73 -7.30
CA GLY A 8 3.86 4.41 -6.58
C GLY A 8 3.58 5.80 -7.16
N MET A 9 2.31 6.17 -7.24
CA MET A 9 1.92 7.47 -7.80
C MET A 9 1.89 8.60 -6.76
N GLY A 10 1.91 8.26 -5.48
CA GLY A 10 1.77 9.27 -4.43
C GLY A 10 0.46 10.04 -4.54
N ALA A 11 0.46 11.29 -4.05
CA ALA A 11 -0.70 12.20 -4.13
C ALA A 11 -0.63 13.15 -5.34
N THR A 12 -0.09 12.67 -6.47
CA THR A 12 0.09 13.46 -7.68
C THR A 12 -1.09 13.30 -8.64
N ALA A 13 -1.46 14.37 -9.34
CA ALA A 13 -2.46 14.28 -10.41
C ALA A 13 -1.88 13.51 -11.61
N LEU A 14 -2.66 12.60 -12.17
CA LEU A 14 -2.25 11.73 -13.28
C LEU A 14 -2.80 12.18 -14.65
N GLY A 15 -3.39 13.37 -14.71
CA GLY A 15 -3.97 13.88 -15.94
C GLY A 15 -5.25 13.16 -16.37
N ASP A 16 -5.37 12.89 -17.67
CA ASP A 16 -6.51 12.22 -18.28
C ASP A 16 -6.28 10.69 -18.44
N GLY A 17 -7.30 9.99 -18.92
CA GLY A 17 -7.24 8.54 -19.14
C GLY A 17 -6.17 8.11 -20.15
N ALA A 18 -5.90 8.91 -21.18
CA ALA A 18 -4.86 8.62 -22.16
C ALA A 18 -3.45 8.75 -21.55
N GLY A 19 -3.25 9.76 -20.71
CA GLY A 19 -2.02 9.91 -19.92
C GLY A 19 -1.80 8.75 -18.96
N PHE A 20 -2.86 8.30 -18.30
CA PHE A 20 -2.80 7.15 -17.40
C PHE A 20 -2.51 5.83 -18.15
N SER A 21 -3.12 5.60 -19.32
CA SER A 21 -2.79 4.43 -20.16
C SER A 21 -1.32 4.40 -20.54
N ARG A 22 -0.78 5.52 -21.04
CA ARG A 22 0.66 5.60 -21.37
C ARG A 22 1.57 5.33 -20.18
N LEU A 23 1.18 5.81 -18.99
CA LEU A 23 1.92 5.54 -17.76
C LEU A 23 1.94 4.04 -17.42
N VAL A 24 0.80 3.36 -17.55
CA VAL A 24 0.70 1.89 -17.34
C VAL A 24 1.59 1.15 -18.34
N ASP A 25 1.56 1.54 -19.61
CA ASP A 25 2.41 0.94 -20.66
C ASP A 25 3.90 1.17 -20.40
N ASP A 26 4.28 2.38 -19.97
CA ASP A 26 5.66 2.71 -19.65
C ASP A 26 6.19 1.91 -18.45
N ILE A 27 5.39 1.74 -17.40
CA ILE A 27 5.76 0.95 -16.22
C ILE A 27 5.97 -0.53 -16.60
N ASP A 28 5.03 -1.11 -17.35
CA ASP A 28 5.12 -2.50 -17.81
C ASP A 28 6.30 -2.70 -18.78
N GLY A 29 6.40 -1.84 -19.79
CA GLY A 29 7.44 -1.92 -20.83
C GLY A 29 8.87 -1.75 -20.32
N LEU A 30 9.06 -1.08 -19.17
CA LEU A 30 10.34 -0.95 -18.50
C LEU A 30 10.64 -2.09 -17.52
N GLY A 31 9.68 -2.97 -17.26
CA GLY A 31 9.88 -4.18 -16.44
C GLY A 31 9.64 -4.00 -14.94
N PHE A 32 8.96 -2.95 -14.51
CA PHE A 32 8.52 -2.84 -13.11
C PHE A 32 7.46 -3.89 -12.78
N ASP A 33 7.47 -4.40 -11.54
CA ASP A 33 6.55 -5.46 -11.11
C ASP A 33 5.09 -4.99 -10.98
N SER A 34 4.87 -3.74 -10.59
CA SER A 34 3.54 -3.27 -10.20
C SER A 34 3.37 -1.75 -10.28
N ILE A 35 2.13 -1.30 -10.48
CA ILE A 35 1.71 0.10 -10.26
C ILE A 35 0.93 0.19 -8.93
N TRP A 36 1.15 1.26 -8.16
CA TRP A 36 0.51 1.48 -6.87
C TRP A 36 -0.19 2.83 -6.78
N LEU A 37 -1.49 2.78 -6.50
CA LEU A 37 -2.33 3.96 -6.33
C LEU A 37 -2.81 4.08 -4.88
N PRO A 38 -2.50 5.18 -4.17
CA PRO A 38 -3.03 5.41 -2.84
C PRO A 38 -4.45 5.96 -2.89
N GLU A 39 -5.28 5.57 -1.94
CA GLU A 39 -6.54 6.26 -1.69
C GLU A 39 -6.29 7.49 -0.81
N VAL A 40 -6.47 8.68 -1.38
CA VAL A 40 -6.41 9.96 -0.69
C VAL A 40 -7.63 10.78 -1.14
N LEU A 41 -8.65 10.86 -0.29
CA LEU A 41 -9.97 11.39 -0.64
C LEU A 41 -9.95 12.87 -1.05
N THR A 42 -9.01 13.64 -0.50
CA THR A 42 -8.94 15.09 -0.68
C THR A 42 -7.81 15.54 -1.61
N ALA A 43 -7.03 14.61 -2.17
CA ALA A 43 -6.00 14.92 -3.15
C ALA A 43 -6.53 14.87 -4.59
N PRO A 44 -5.89 15.54 -5.55
CA PRO A 44 -6.26 15.50 -6.96
C PRO A 44 -5.80 14.21 -7.65
N THR A 45 -6.01 13.07 -6.99
CA THR A 45 -5.67 11.73 -7.49
C THR A 45 -6.90 11.05 -8.05
N LEU A 46 -6.68 10.06 -8.92
CA LEU A 46 -7.76 9.16 -9.34
C LEU A 46 -8.21 8.31 -8.16
N ASP A 47 -9.50 7.96 -8.11
CA ASP A 47 -9.95 6.88 -7.22
C ASP A 47 -9.21 5.59 -7.58
N PRO A 48 -8.50 4.95 -6.63
CA PRO A 48 -7.62 3.84 -6.95
C PRO A 48 -8.37 2.62 -7.49
N LEU A 49 -9.58 2.32 -7.03
CA LEU A 49 -10.30 1.14 -7.49
C LEU A 49 -10.82 1.33 -8.91
N ALA A 50 -11.30 2.53 -9.25
CA ALA A 50 -11.72 2.87 -10.60
C ALA A 50 -10.53 2.88 -11.57
N ALA A 51 -9.42 3.51 -11.19
CA ALA A 51 -8.23 3.57 -12.02
C ALA A 51 -7.57 2.20 -12.21
N LEU A 52 -7.53 1.36 -11.19
CA LEU A 52 -6.99 -0.01 -11.30
C LEU A 52 -7.90 -0.93 -12.13
N ALA A 53 -9.22 -0.74 -12.09
CA ALA A 53 -10.13 -1.46 -13.00
C ALA A 53 -9.87 -1.08 -14.46
N PHE A 54 -9.64 0.21 -14.74
CA PHE A 54 -9.23 0.69 -16.04
C PHE A 54 -7.87 0.10 -16.47
N ALA A 55 -6.86 0.13 -15.60
CA ALA A 55 -5.55 -0.46 -15.84
C ALA A 55 -5.63 -1.98 -16.08
N ALA A 56 -6.50 -2.69 -15.34
CA ALA A 56 -6.71 -4.13 -15.51
C ALA A 56 -7.22 -4.50 -16.91
N ALA A 57 -8.10 -3.67 -17.47
CA ALA A 57 -8.62 -3.85 -18.82
C ALA A 57 -7.61 -3.46 -19.92
N HIS A 58 -6.71 -2.51 -19.61
CA HIS A 58 -5.72 -1.99 -20.54
C HIS A 58 -4.44 -2.87 -20.63
N ASN A 59 -4.00 -3.42 -19.50
CA ASN A 59 -2.78 -4.22 -19.38
C ASN A 59 -3.05 -5.56 -18.69
N SER A 60 -2.44 -6.65 -19.18
CA SER A 60 -2.66 -8.01 -18.70
C SER A 60 -1.53 -8.58 -17.81
N HIS A 61 -0.41 -7.87 -17.62
CA HIS A 61 0.78 -8.37 -16.94
C HIS A 61 1.05 -7.69 -15.60
N LEU A 62 0.95 -6.36 -15.58
CA LEU A 62 1.31 -5.53 -14.43
C LEU A 62 0.43 -5.85 -13.22
N LYS A 63 1.02 -6.03 -12.06
CA LYS A 63 0.27 -6.15 -10.80
C LYS A 63 -0.29 -4.78 -10.39
N LEU A 64 -1.43 -4.80 -9.77
CA LEU A 64 -2.26 -3.65 -9.48
C LEU A 64 -2.34 -3.42 -7.97
N GLY A 65 -1.47 -2.57 -7.46
CA GLY A 65 -1.36 -2.28 -6.03
C GLY A 65 -2.19 -1.08 -5.60
N THR A 66 -2.77 -1.16 -4.43
CA THR A 66 -3.45 -0.03 -3.80
C THR A 66 -3.31 -0.01 -2.30
N THR A 67 -3.28 1.20 -1.72
CA THR A 67 -3.54 1.41 -0.30
C THR A 67 -4.96 1.91 -0.13
N VAL A 68 -5.80 1.13 0.55
CA VAL A 68 -7.23 1.37 0.73
C VAL A 68 -7.52 1.84 2.14
N LEU A 69 -8.30 2.91 2.26
CA LEU A 69 -8.88 3.34 3.53
C LEU A 69 -10.00 2.38 3.91
N LEU A 70 -9.77 1.46 4.85
CA LEU A 70 -10.84 0.57 5.32
C LEU A 70 -11.85 1.28 6.24
N PRO A 71 -11.43 2.16 7.18
CA PRO A 71 -12.38 2.96 7.95
C PRO A 71 -13.25 3.85 7.07
N GLY A 72 -14.55 3.92 7.42
CA GLY A 72 -15.54 4.70 6.67
C GLY A 72 -16.15 3.96 5.47
N ARG A 73 -15.66 2.78 5.12
CA ARG A 73 -16.25 1.94 4.06
C ARG A 73 -17.34 1.02 4.62
N ASN A 74 -18.41 0.85 3.85
CA ASN A 74 -19.32 -0.26 4.07
C ASN A 74 -18.58 -1.56 3.74
N LEU A 75 -18.49 -2.47 4.70
CA LEU A 75 -17.68 -3.69 4.62
C LEU A 75 -18.09 -4.62 3.46
N VAL A 76 -19.39 -4.81 3.29
CA VAL A 76 -19.93 -5.69 2.22
C VAL A 76 -19.66 -5.11 0.84
N ARG A 77 -19.78 -3.78 0.69
CA ARG A 77 -19.41 -3.10 -0.56
C ARG A 77 -17.91 -3.20 -0.84
N ALA A 78 -17.07 -3.01 0.17
CA ALA A 78 -15.63 -3.17 0.04
C ALA A 78 -15.26 -4.61 -0.38
N ALA A 79 -15.85 -5.61 0.27
CA ALA A 79 -15.66 -7.01 -0.11
C ALA A 79 -16.03 -7.25 -1.58
N LYS A 80 -17.19 -6.74 -2.02
CA LYS A 80 -17.67 -6.86 -3.39
C LYS A 80 -16.77 -6.18 -4.41
N GLN A 81 -16.36 -4.93 -4.14
CA GLN A 81 -15.52 -4.15 -5.05
C GLN A 81 -14.15 -4.80 -5.26
N LEU A 82 -13.49 -5.20 -4.16
CA LEU A 82 -12.15 -5.78 -4.22
C LEU A 82 -12.16 -7.18 -4.84
N SER A 83 -13.16 -8.02 -4.53
CA SER A 83 -13.29 -9.32 -5.21
C SER A 83 -13.59 -9.19 -6.71
N THR A 84 -14.37 -8.17 -7.09
CA THR A 84 -14.63 -7.88 -8.51
C THR A 84 -13.37 -7.42 -9.22
N LEU A 85 -12.59 -6.53 -8.61
CA LEU A 85 -11.33 -6.05 -9.19
C LEU A 85 -10.29 -7.18 -9.29
N ASP A 86 -10.21 -8.05 -8.29
CA ASP A 86 -9.35 -9.24 -8.35
C ASP A 86 -9.75 -10.16 -9.51
N LEU A 87 -11.03 -10.40 -9.70
CA LEU A 87 -11.56 -11.18 -10.83
C LEU A 87 -11.22 -10.53 -12.18
N LEU A 88 -11.52 -9.23 -12.34
CA LEU A 88 -11.27 -8.50 -13.59
C LEU A 88 -9.78 -8.38 -13.92
N SER A 89 -8.94 -8.31 -12.91
CA SER A 89 -7.49 -8.27 -13.09
C SER A 89 -6.85 -9.65 -13.32
N GLY A 90 -7.62 -10.75 -13.25
CA GLY A 90 -7.06 -12.10 -13.35
C GLY A 90 -6.18 -12.48 -12.15
N GLY A 91 -6.49 -11.98 -10.93
CA GLY A 91 -5.73 -12.29 -9.71
C GLY A 91 -4.44 -11.47 -9.55
N ARG A 92 -4.36 -10.29 -10.16
CA ARG A 92 -3.18 -9.40 -10.07
C ARG A 92 -3.31 -8.30 -9.03
N LEU A 93 -4.39 -8.29 -8.24
CA LEU A 93 -4.63 -7.27 -7.24
C LEU A 93 -3.75 -7.44 -6.01
N LEU A 94 -3.13 -6.34 -5.55
CA LEU A 94 -2.37 -6.24 -4.32
C LEU A 94 -3.03 -5.18 -3.41
N ILE A 95 -3.41 -5.57 -2.20
CA ILE A 95 -4.18 -4.71 -1.29
C ILE A 95 -3.37 -4.40 -0.04
N THR A 96 -3.31 -3.13 0.33
CA THR A 96 -2.83 -2.71 1.66
C THR A 96 -3.91 -1.89 2.34
N PHE A 97 -4.44 -2.35 3.47
CA PHE A 97 -5.39 -1.58 4.27
C PHE A 97 -4.69 -0.64 5.24
N VAL A 98 -5.16 0.59 5.27
CA VAL A 98 -4.63 1.65 6.13
C VAL A 98 -5.75 2.44 6.81
N PRO A 99 -5.48 3.04 8.00
CA PRO A 99 -6.48 3.85 8.70
C PRO A 99 -6.62 5.28 8.14
N GLY A 100 -5.80 5.65 7.15
CA GLY A 100 -5.75 7.00 6.58
C GLY A 100 -4.87 7.98 7.36
N ILE A 101 -4.68 9.16 6.78
CA ILE A 101 -3.82 10.23 7.31
C ILE A 101 -4.55 10.92 8.50
N PRO A 102 -3.90 11.09 9.67
CA PRO A 102 -4.55 11.60 10.88
C PRO A 102 -4.67 13.13 10.94
N ARG A 103 -4.79 13.83 9.81
CA ARG A 103 -4.90 15.28 9.75
C ARG A 103 -6.01 15.73 8.82
N GLN A 104 -6.57 16.91 9.09
CA GLN A 104 -7.60 17.55 8.26
C GLN A 104 -7.03 18.00 6.92
N PRO A 105 -7.88 18.07 5.86
CA PRO A 105 -9.29 17.66 5.84
C PRO A 105 -9.51 16.14 5.72
N GLU A 106 -8.48 15.36 5.38
CA GLU A 106 -8.55 13.93 5.08
C GLU A 106 -9.19 13.11 6.21
N SER A 107 -8.77 13.34 7.46
CA SER A 107 -9.29 12.56 8.59
C SER A 107 -10.80 12.79 8.84
N GLY A 108 -11.31 13.98 8.51
CA GLY A 108 -12.73 14.31 8.58
C GLY A 108 -13.52 13.67 7.43
N ALA A 109 -12.95 13.64 6.22
CA ALA A 109 -13.59 13.05 5.05
C ALA A 109 -13.83 11.53 5.18
N VAL A 110 -12.97 10.84 5.97
CA VAL A 110 -13.16 9.41 6.26
C VAL A 110 -14.43 9.12 7.07
N GLY A 111 -14.91 10.08 7.88
CA GLY A 111 -16.15 9.94 8.64
C GLY A 111 -16.09 9.00 9.86
N VAL A 112 -14.90 8.56 10.26
CA VAL A 112 -14.66 7.73 11.45
C VAL A 112 -13.71 8.44 12.39
N ALA A 113 -14.03 8.49 13.68
CA ALA A 113 -13.18 9.12 14.69
C ALA A 113 -11.80 8.45 14.77
N GLY A 114 -10.77 9.24 15.02
CA GLY A 114 -9.38 8.75 15.02
C GLY A 114 -9.16 7.49 15.87
N PRO A 115 -9.61 7.44 17.14
CA PRO A 115 -9.49 6.26 18.00
C PRO A 115 -10.22 5.02 17.49
N ASP A 116 -11.33 5.22 16.77
CA ASP A 116 -12.16 4.12 16.28
C ASP A 116 -11.64 3.49 14.97
N LYS A 117 -10.80 4.20 14.22
CA LYS A 117 -10.26 3.67 12.96
C LYS A 117 -9.54 2.32 13.15
N GLY A 118 -8.72 2.22 14.20
CA GLY A 118 -8.03 0.97 14.53
C GLY A 118 -9.00 -0.12 14.99
N ARG A 119 -9.95 0.22 15.85
CA ARG A 119 -10.98 -0.70 16.34
C ARG A 119 -11.85 -1.25 15.21
N MET A 120 -12.25 -0.37 14.28
CA MET A 120 -12.99 -0.79 13.08
C MET A 120 -12.18 -1.79 12.24
N MET A 121 -10.89 -1.53 12.03
CA MET A 121 -10.04 -2.48 11.30
C MET A 121 -9.91 -3.82 12.05
N ASP A 122 -9.73 -3.79 13.37
CA ASP A 122 -9.63 -5.02 14.18
C ASP A 122 -10.90 -5.87 14.13
N GLU A 123 -12.07 -5.23 14.07
CA GLU A 123 -13.37 -5.90 13.93
C GLU A 123 -13.59 -6.43 12.51
N THR A 124 -13.29 -5.61 11.50
CA THR A 124 -13.79 -5.87 10.13
C THR A 124 -12.84 -6.70 9.25
N LEU A 125 -11.52 -6.68 9.51
CA LEU A 125 -10.56 -7.47 8.71
C LEU A 125 -10.83 -8.98 8.72
N PRO A 126 -11.08 -9.63 9.88
CA PRO A 126 -11.43 -11.06 9.88
C PRO A 126 -12.77 -11.36 9.19
N VAL A 127 -13.73 -10.45 9.29
CA VAL A 127 -15.05 -10.60 8.62
C VAL A 127 -14.89 -10.51 7.10
N LEU A 128 -14.06 -9.58 6.62
CA LEU A 128 -13.75 -9.43 5.20
C LEU A 128 -13.16 -10.72 4.61
N ARG A 129 -12.25 -11.37 5.33
CA ARG A 129 -11.65 -12.65 4.92
C ARG A 129 -12.70 -13.75 4.78
N ARG A 130 -13.66 -13.84 5.70
CA ARG A 130 -14.77 -14.81 5.63
C ARG A 130 -15.69 -14.56 4.43
N LEU A 131 -16.02 -13.30 4.15
CA LEU A 131 -16.80 -12.93 2.98
C LEU A 131 -16.10 -13.33 1.67
N TRP A 132 -14.79 -13.15 1.56
CA TRP A 132 -14.00 -13.58 0.39
C TRP A 132 -13.81 -15.09 0.29
N ALA A 133 -13.79 -15.79 1.40
CA ALA A 133 -13.84 -17.25 1.41
C ALA A 133 -15.19 -17.80 0.87
N GLY A 134 -16.19 -16.91 0.73
CA GLY A 134 -17.52 -17.23 0.21
C GLY A 134 -18.42 -17.83 1.28
N GLU A 135 -18.13 -17.58 2.54
CA GLU A 135 -19.03 -17.93 3.63
C GLU A 135 -20.29 -17.06 3.58
N ARG A 136 -21.38 -17.63 4.09
CA ARG A 136 -22.57 -16.88 4.48
C ARG A 136 -22.33 -16.36 5.89
N VAL A 137 -22.16 -15.05 6.03
CA VAL A 137 -21.71 -14.41 7.26
C VAL A 137 -22.84 -13.65 7.94
N THR A 138 -23.07 -13.94 9.21
CA THR A 138 -23.80 -13.07 10.15
C THR A 138 -22.76 -12.41 11.04
N HIS A 139 -22.86 -11.09 11.22
CA HIS A 139 -21.96 -10.30 12.04
C HIS A 139 -22.74 -9.18 12.74
N HIS A 140 -22.61 -9.11 14.07
CA HIS A 140 -23.17 -8.08 14.92
C HIS A 140 -22.01 -7.40 15.65
N GLY A 141 -21.54 -6.28 15.12
CA GLY A 141 -20.41 -5.53 15.62
C GLY A 141 -20.72 -4.04 15.80
N ALA A 142 -19.72 -3.32 16.27
CA ALA A 142 -19.86 -1.87 16.46
C ALA A 142 -19.74 -1.08 15.13
N PHE A 143 -19.10 -1.66 14.11
CA PHE A 143 -18.80 -0.99 12.85
C PHE A 143 -19.42 -1.68 11.64
N ALA A 144 -19.90 -2.89 11.80
CA ALA A 144 -20.67 -3.60 10.79
C ALA A 144 -21.74 -4.47 11.47
N ASP A 145 -22.95 -4.48 10.91
CA ASP A 145 -24.08 -5.24 11.40
C ASP A 145 -24.90 -5.74 10.21
N PHE A 146 -24.98 -7.08 10.06
CA PHE A 146 -25.72 -7.72 8.98
C PHE A 146 -25.90 -9.22 9.22
N GLU A 147 -26.93 -9.81 8.62
CA GLU A 147 -27.25 -11.22 8.75
C GLU A 147 -27.22 -11.94 7.40
N GLU A 148 -26.70 -13.17 7.40
CA GLU A 148 -26.75 -14.12 6.29
C GLU A 148 -26.20 -13.58 4.95
N VAL A 149 -25.21 -12.69 4.97
CA VAL A 149 -24.65 -12.08 3.77
C VAL A 149 -23.55 -12.96 3.16
N ALA A 150 -23.65 -13.22 1.87
CA ALA A 150 -22.58 -13.80 1.07
C ALA A 150 -22.20 -12.84 -0.07
N VAL A 151 -20.91 -12.79 -0.40
CA VAL A 151 -20.39 -11.94 -1.49
C VAL A 151 -20.02 -12.80 -2.69
N ALA A 152 -20.50 -12.39 -3.87
CA ALA A 152 -20.16 -12.96 -5.17
C ALA A 152 -19.93 -11.83 -6.19
N PRO A 153 -19.02 -11.97 -7.19
CA PRO A 153 -18.14 -13.12 -7.38
C PRO A 153 -17.12 -13.26 -6.25
N ARG A 154 -16.57 -14.47 -6.06
CA ARG A 154 -15.43 -14.68 -5.19
C ARG A 154 -14.15 -14.20 -5.88
N PRO A 155 -13.12 -13.81 -5.13
CA PRO A 155 -11.80 -13.54 -5.70
C PRO A 155 -11.25 -14.76 -6.48
N ILE A 156 -10.36 -14.50 -7.43
CA ILE A 156 -9.55 -15.56 -8.06
C ILE A 156 -8.46 -16.02 -7.10
N GLN A 157 -7.80 -15.08 -6.44
CA GLN A 157 -6.82 -15.36 -5.39
C GLN A 157 -7.52 -16.05 -4.20
N ARG A 158 -6.97 -17.16 -3.72
CA ARG A 158 -7.54 -17.95 -2.60
C ARG A 158 -6.46 -18.37 -1.63
N PRO A 159 -6.30 -17.64 -0.54
CA PRO A 159 -7.05 -16.44 -0.13
C PRO A 159 -6.71 -15.21 -0.99
N LEU A 160 -7.63 -14.23 -1.05
CA LEU A 160 -7.27 -12.89 -1.47
C LEU A 160 -6.46 -12.26 -0.34
N GLU A 161 -5.18 -12.12 -0.58
CA GLU A 161 -4.26 -11.58 0.41
C GLU A 161 -4.44 -10.08 0.60
N PHE A 162 -4.27 -9.64 1.82
CA PHE A 162 -4.16 -8.22 2.13
C PHE A 162 -3.03 -7.95 3.12
N TRP A 163 -2.39 -6.85 2.90
CA TRP A 163 -1.35 -6.33 3.77
C TRP A 163 -1.91 -5.19 4.63
N THR A 164 -1.18 -4.79 5.65
CA THR A 164 -1.49 -3.58 6.41
C THR A 164 -0.28 -2.67 6.49
N GLY A 165 -0.54 -1.38 6.70
CA GLY A 165 0.49 -0.38 6.93
C GLY A 165 0.50 0.12 8.37
N GLY A 166 1.42 1.05 8.66
CA GLY A 166 1.54 1.74 9.93
C GLY A 166 2.63 1.19 10.83
N MET A 167 3.17 2.07 11.70
CA MET A 167 4.34 1.82 12.56
C MET A 167 3.99 1.82 14.06
N VAL A 168 2.76 2.20 14.43
CA VAL A 168 2.37 2.22 15.85
C VAL A 168 2.15 0.79 16.38
N PRO A 169 2.43 0.51 17.66
CA PRO A 169 2.37 -0.85 18.21
C PRO A 169 1.04 -1.57 17.96
N ALA A 170 -0.08 -0.87 18.00
CA ALA A 170 -1.40 -1.45 17.69
C ALA A 170 -1.53 -1.88 16.22
N ALA A 171 -0.92 -1.12 15.27
CA ALA A 171 -0.91 -1.49 13.85
C ALA A 171 -0.01 -2.70 13.58
N LEU A 172 1.14 -2.78 14.27
CA LEU A 172 2.04 -3.94 14.16
C LEU A 172 1.38 -5.22 14.67
N ARG A 173 0.75 -5.17 15.84
CA ARG A 173 -0.02 -6.32 16.38
C ARG A 173 -1.19 -6.69 15.48
N ARG A 174 -1.88 -5.73 14.87
CA ARG A 174 -2.95 -5.98 13.87
C ARG A 174 -2.40 -6.70 12.65
N CYS A 175 -1.24 -6.28 12.16
CA CYS A 175 -0.56 -6.94 11.06
C CYS A 175 -0.34 -8.43 11.36
N GLY A 176 0.33 -8.75 12.46
CA GLY A 176 0.57 -10.14 12.88
C GLY A 176 -0.70 -10.96 13.02
N ARG A 177 -1.73 -10.39 13.65
CA ARG A 177 -2.99 -11.10 13.90
C ARG A 177 -3.82 -11.37 12.65
N PHE A 178 -3.83 -10.50 11.64
CA PHE A 178 -4.82 -10.55 10.57
C PHE A 178 -4.26 -10.47 9.16
N ALA A 179 -3.14 -9.79 8.92
CA ALA A 179 -2.64 -9.52 7.58
C ALA A 179 -1.72 -10.64 7.05
N ASP A 180 -1.56 -10.68 5.73
CA ASP A 180 -0.65 -11.61 5.05
C ASP A 180 0.72 -10.97 4.79
N GLY A 181 0.84 -9.65 5.00
CA GLY A 181 2.08 -8.91 4.84
C GLY A 181 2.02 -7.50 5.41
N TRP A 182 3.13 -6.80 5.33
CA TRP A 182 3.31 -5.47 5.90
C TRP A 182 3.95 -4.51 4.90
N LEU A 183 3.34 -3.33 4.70
CA LEU A 183 3.83 -2.27 3.82
C LEU A 183 3.83 -0.91 4.56
N PRO A 184 4.81 -0.64 5.42
CA PRO A 184 4.97 0.67 6.04
C PRO A 184 5.51 1.72 5.07
N SER A 185 5.49 2.96 5.50
CA SER A 185 6.10 4.10 4.84
C SER A 185 6.72 5.07 5.85
N SER A 186 7.60 5.95 5.40
CA SER A 186 8.26 6.95 6.23
C SER A 186 8.95 6.32 7.47
N CYS A 187 9.74 5.31 7.25
CA CYS A 187 10.47 4.54 8.27
C CYS A 187 11.90 4.26 7.82
N THR A 188 12.77 3.94 8.77
CA THR A 188 14.16 3.54 8.48
C THR A 188 14.31 2.01 8.54
N PRO A 189 15.39 1.44 7.96
CA PRO A 189 15.66 0.01 8.05
C PRO A 189 15.75 -0.51 9.50
N GLU A 190 16.33 0.26 10.40
CA GLU A 190 16.48 -0.11 11.82
C GLU A 190 15.13 -0.17 12.53
N GLU A 191 14.24 0.79 12.24
CA GLU A 191 12.88 0.81 12.80
C GLU A 191 12.05 -0.37 12.34
N VAL A 192 12.13 -0.73 11.06
CA VAL A 192 11.34 -1.85 10.55
C VAL A 192 11.89 -3.20 11.02
N ALA A 193 13.19 -3.33 11.23
CA ALA A 193 13.77 -4.52 11.82
C ALA A 193 13.23 -4.76 13.24
N ALA A 194 13.17 -3.70 14.08
CA ALA A 194 12.59 -3.77 15.41
C ALA A 194 11.07 -4.03 15.37
N ALA A 195 10.35 -3.35 14.47
CA ALA A 195 8.89 -3.51 14.31
C ALA A 195 8.50 -4.92 13.86
N ARG A 196 9.33 -5.57 13.04
CA ARG A 196 9.08 -6.93 12.57
C ARG A 196 9.00 -7.93 13.72
N LEU A 197 9.81 -7.79 14.75
CA LEU A 197 9.75 -8.67 15.93
C LEU A 197 8.38 -8.62 16.60
N VAL A 198 7.76 -7.43 16.70
CA VAL A 198 6.42 -7.25 17.24
C VAL A 198 5.35 -7.90 16.35
N ILE A 199 5.53 -7.83 15.03
CA ILE A 199 4.62 -8.46 14.06
C ILE A 199 4.71 -9.99 14.17
N ASP A 200 5.93 -10.53 14.19
CA ASP A 200 6.20 -11.98 14.24
C ASP A 200 5.67 -12.57 15.55
N GLU A 201 5.89 -11.91 16.70
CA GLU A 201 5.33 -12.31 18.00
C GLU A 201 3.79 -12.32 17.97
N ALA A 202 3.17 -11.28 17.41
CA ALA A 202 1.70 -11.20 17.33
C ALA A 202 1.12 -12.24 16.36
N ALA A 203 1.85 -12.60 15.31
CA ALA A 203 1.47 -13.67 14.39
C ALA A 203 1.55 -15.04 15.08
N GLU A 204 2.64 -15.32 15.79
CA GLU A 204 2.81 -16.56 16.56
C GLU A 204 1.71 -16.71 17.61
N GLN A 205 1.40 -15.67 18.37
CA GLN A 205 0.30 -15.65 19.35
C GLN A 205 -1.08 -15.91 18.71
N ALA A 206 -1.25 -15.56 17.43
CA ALA A 206 -2.45 -15.82 16.65
C ALA A 206 -2.43 -17.18 15.90
N GLY A 207 -1.39 -18.02 16.09
CA GLY A 207 -1.21 -19.29 15.39
C GLY A 207 -0.95 -19.12 13.90
N ARG A 208 -0.31 -18.02 13.48
CA ARG A 208 -0.05 -17.66 12.08
C ARG A 208 1.44 -17.48 11.81
N VAL A 209 1.79 -17.60 10.54
CA VAL A 209 3.12 -17.26 10.02
C VAL A 209 2.92 -16.32 8.83
N ILE A 210 3.65 -15.20 8.82
CA ILE A 210 3.72 -14.31 7.66
C ILE A 210 4.93 -14.72 6.82
N SER A 211 4.73 -14.90 5.52
CA SER A 211 5.83 -15.23 4.61
C SER A 211 6.96 -14.19 4.72
N PRO A 212 8.24 -14.60 4.83
CA PRO A 212 9.36 -13.66 4.80
C PRO A 212 9.40 -12.77 3.55
N GLU A 213 8.77 -13.19 2.46
CA GLU A 213 8.66 -12.41 1.22
C GLU A 213 7.53 -11.38 1.23
N HIS A 214 6.69 -11.35 2.27
CA HIS A 214 5.55 -10.43 2.38
C HIS A 214 5.87 -9.21 3.27
N PHE A 215 7.14 -8.81 3.31
CA PHE A 215 7.58 -7.56 3.93
C PHE A 215 8.07 -6.61 2.85
N GLY A 216 7.36 -5.51 2.71
CA GLY A 216 7.67 -4.46 1.75
C GLY A 216 7.70 -3.09 2.41
N VAL A 217 8.15 -2.08 1.66
CA VAL A 217 8.17 -0.69 2.12
C VAL A 217 7.81 0.26 0.99
N SER A 218 7.06 1.31 1.31
CA SER A 218 6.78 2.41 0.38
C SER A 218 7.76 3.55 0.62
N LEU A 219 8.61 3.82 -0.37
CA LEU A 219 9.69 4.80 -0.34
C LEU A 219 9.37 6.00 -1.24
N ALA A 220 9.34 7.19 -0.66
CA ALA A 220 9.39 8.42 -1.43
C ALA A 220 10.84 8.80 -1.71
N TYR A 221 11.13 9.40 -2.86
CA TYR A 221 12.43 9.97 -3.17
C TYR A 221 12.28 11.33 -3.84
N ALA A 222 13.29 12.18 -3.74
CA ALA A 222 13.35 13.47 -4.40
C ALA A 222 14.48 13.50 -5.43
N ARG A 223 14.27 14.20 -6.56
CA ARG A 223 15.31 14.39 -7.60
C ARG A 223 16.19 15.61 -7.31
N ARG A 224 15.73 16.49 -6.46
CA ARG A 224 16.37 17.75 -6.08
C ARG A 224 16.38 17.88 -4.56
N PRO A 225 17.25 18.72 -4.00
CA PRO A 225 17.25 18.99 -2.56
C PRO A 225 15.86 19.33 -2.05
N LEU A 226 15.52 18.81 -0.88
CA LEU A 226 14.23 19.06 -0.26
C LEU A 226 14.09 20.53 0.13
N GLU A 227 12.93 21.11 -0.15
CA GLU A 227 12.65 22.47 0.28
C GLU A 227 12.64 22.59 1.82
N PRO A 228 13.07 23.74 2.39
CA PRO A 228 13.10 23.95 3.85
C PRO A 228 11.74 23.70 4.53
N LYS A 229 10.63 23.99 3.83
CA LYS A 229 9.28 23.69 4.34
C LYS A 229 9.04 22.19 4.47
N MET A 230 9.49 21.40 3.50
CA MET A 230 9.36 19.94 3.50
C MET A 230 10.24 19.32 4.59
N ILE A 231 11.49 19.77 4.72
CA ILE A 231 12.40 19.33 5.79
C ILE A 231 11.76 19.55 7.16
N ARG A 232 11.22 20.76 7.41
CA ARG A 232 10.51 21.04 8.67
C ARG A 232 9.29 20.16 8.90
N ALA A 233 8.53 19.90 7.84
CA ALA A 233 7.33 19.04 7.94
C ALA A 233 7.70 17.58 8.25
N LEU A 234 8.74 17.04 7.62
CA LEU A 234 9.23 15.68 7.88
C LEU A 234 9.82 15.58 9.30
N ALA A 235 10.65 16.53 9.72
CA ALA A 235 11.22 16.57 11.05
C ALA A 235 10.15 16.71 12.15
N ALA A 236 9.09 17.45 11.90
CA ALA A 236 7.95 17.58 12.82
C ALA A 236 7.13 16.29 12.92
N ALA A 237 6.95 15.59 11.78
CA ALA A 237 6.21 14.32 11.72
C ALA A 237 7.03 13.16 12.30
N ARG A 238 8.36 13.19 12.19
CA ARG A 238 9.27 12.11 12.56
C ARG A 238 10.45 12.65 13.38
N LYS A 239 10.14 13.00 14.64
CA LYS A 239 11.14 13.56 15.58
C LYS A 239 12.33 12.62 15.76
N GLY A 240 13.53 13.17 15.64
CA GLY A 240 14.78 12.41 15.83
C GLY A 240 15.26 11.60 14.63
N VAL A 241 14.54 11.63 13.51
CA VAL A 241 14.97 11.00 12.26
C VAL A 241 15.35 12.08 11.25
N ASP A 242 16.49 11.93 10.60
CA ASP A 242 16.92 12.82 9.53
C ASP A 242 15.93 12.71 8.35
N PRO A 243 15.36 13.81 7.86
CA PRO A 243 14.47 13.82 6.70
C PRO A 243 15.02 13.11 5.46
N GLU A 244 16.32 13.15 5.21
CA GLU A 244 16.93 12.47 4.05
C GLU A 244 17.01 10.95 4.21
N GLN A 245 16.92 10.43 5.44
CA GLN A 245 16.77 8.99 5.66
C GLN A 245 15.35 8.49 5.30
N LEU A 246 14.36 9.38 5.34
CA LEU A 246 12.97 9.07 4.98
C LEU A 246 12.68 9.34 3.51
N VAL A 247 13.33 10.37 2.94
CA VAL A 247 13.18 10.81 1.55
C VAL A 247 14.58 11.07 0.97
N PRO A 248 15.23 10.03 0.43
CA PRO A 248 16.57 10.18 -0.17
C PRO A 248 16.53 11.15 -1.35
N VAL A 249 17.57 11.97 -1.46
CA VAL A 249 17.74 12.92 -2.58
C VAL A 249 18.68 12.32 -3.61
N GLY A 250 18.16 12.05 -4.81
CA GLY A 250 18.86 11.37 -5.89
C GLY A 250 18.62 9.85 -5.91
N LEU A 251 18.78 9.26 -7.10
CA LEU A 251 18.52 7.83 -7.32
C LEU A 251 19.58 6.93 -6.69
N ASP A 252 20.83 7.38 -6.61
CA ASP A 252 21.90 6.61 -5.95
C ASP A 252 21.61 6.42 -4.46
N ARG A 253 21.12 7.47 -3.78
CA ARG A 253 20.71 7.37 -2.38
C ARG A 253 19.44 6.53 -2.20
N LEU A 254 18.50 6.59 -3.15
CA LEU A 254 17.34 5.70 -3.15
C LEU A 254 17.79 4.23 -3.27
N ARG A 255 18.71 3.93 -4.20
CA ARG A 255 19.28 2.60 -4.36
C ARG A 255 19.93 2.12 -3.05
N SER A 256 20.82 2.93 -2.48
CA SER A 256 21.48 2.58 -1.21
C SER A 256 20.47 2.34 -0.07
N LEU A 257 19.38 3.09 -0.04
CA LEU A 257 18.31 2.87 0.94
C LEU A 257 17.58 1.54 0.70
N ILE A 258 17.29 1.19 -0.55
CA ILE A 258 16.70 -0.12 -0.91
C ILE A 258 17.62 -1.25 -0.48
N GLU A 259 18.93 -1.16 -0.75
CA GLU A 259 19.92 -2.16 -0.36
C GLU A 259 19.94 -2.36 1.16
N ARG A 260 19.89 -1.32 1.96
CA ARG A 260 19.77 -1.40 3.43
C ARG A 260 18.46 -2.06 3.88
N PHE A 261 17.35 -1.85 3.18
CA PHE A 261 16.10 -2.57 3.48
C PHE A 261 16.19 -4.06 3.09
N LEU A 262 16.92 -4.41 2.03
CA LEU A 262 17.20 -5.81 1.67
C LEU A 262 17.98 -6.52 2.79
N GLU A 263 18.98 -5.85 3.38
CA GLU A 263 19.79 -6.38 4.50
C GLU A 263 18.95 -6.76 5.73
N VAL A 264 17.87 -6.02 5.98
CA VAL A 264 16.92 -6.33 7.08
C VAL A 264 15.74 -7.21 6.65
N GLY A 265 15.82 -7.81 5.44
CA GLY A 265 14.90 -8.85 4.97
C GLY A 265 13.62 -8.33 4.31
N PHE A 266 13.59 -7.09 3.85
CA PHE A 266 12.51 -6.55 3.03
C PHE A 266 12.76 -6.85 1.55
N SER A 267 11.70 -7.16 0.81
CA SER A 267 11.86 -7.60 -0.59
C SER A 267 10.87 -6.99 -1.57
N LYS A 268 9.91 -6.23 -1.10
CA LYS A 268 8.91 -5.56 -1.94
C LYS A 268 9.02 -4.05 -1.75
N PHE A 269 9.30 -3.33 -2.83
CA PHE A 269 9.54 -1.89 -2.80
C PHE A 269 8.53 -1.18 -3.67
N VAL A 270 7.79 -0.25 -3.07
CA VAL A 270 6.93 0.68 -3.80
C VAL A 270 7.64 2.02 -3.82
N VAL A 271 8.27 2.36 -4.93
CA VAL A 271 9.05 3.60 -5.05
C VAL A 271 8.25 4.68 -5.75
N ARG A 272 8.30 5.90 -5.24
CA ARG A 272 7.54 7.02 -5.80
C ARG A 272 8.31 8.33 -5.75
N PRO A 273 8.27 9.14 -6.81
CA PRO A 273 8.79 10.50 -6.74
C PRO A 273 7.94 11.32 -5.74
N LEU A 274 8.60 12.18 -4.96
CA LEU A 274 7.94 13.06 -4.01
C LEU A 274 7.10 14.13 -4.72
N GLU A 275 7.60 14.62 -5.86
CA GLU A 275 6.96 15.61 -6.72
C GLU A 275 6.54 14.96 -8.05
N SER A 276 5.51 15.51 -8.68
CA SER A 276 5.15 15.11 -10.05
C SER A 276 6.31 15.38 -11.00
N PRO A 277 6.79 14.38 -11.73
CA PRO A 277 7.84 14.59 -12.72
C PRO A 277 7.31 15.39 -13.93
N GLY A 278 8.18 16.17 -14.57
CA GLY A 278 7.82 16.86 -15.81
C GLY A 278 7.55 15.90 -16.98
N SER A 279 8.15 14.70 -16.93
CA SER A 279 7.90 13.59 -17.85
C SER A 279 7.97 12.29 -17.07
N TRP A 280 6.85 11.56 -17.00
CA TRP A 280 6.80 10.24 -16.39
C TRP A 280 7.73 9.25 -17.10
N ARG A 281 7.74 9.27 -18.44
CA ARG A 281 8.60 8.36 -19.22
C ARG A 281 10.08 8.53 -18.85
N ALA A 282 10.59 9.75 -18.87
CA ALA A 282 11.98 10.03 -18.53
C ALA A 282 12.31 9.70 -17.06
N GLU A 283 11.37 9.94 -16.14
CA GLU A 283 11.53 9.58 -14.73
C GLU A 283 11.60 8.06 -14.53
N LEU A 284 10.71 7.32 -15.18
CA LEU A 284 10.67 5.87 -15.11
C LEU A 284 11.91 5.21 -15.73
N GLU A 285 12.42 5.72 -16.85
CA GLU A 285 13.67 5.26 -17.48
C GLU A 285 14.87 5.45 -16.53
N ALA A 286 14.98 6.62 -15.91
CA ALA A 286 16.04 6.89 -14.95
C ALA A 286 15.92 6.00 -13.70
N LEU A 287 14.70 5.82 -13.18
CA LEU A 287 14.44 4.95 -12.03
C LEU A 287 14.74 3.48 -12.37
N ALA A 288 14.30 2.99 -13.52
CA ALA A 288 14.57 1.64 -14.01
C ALA A 288 16.08 1.34 -14.06
N SER A 289 16.83 2.27 -14.67
CA SER A 289 18.30 2.17 -14.74
C SER A 289 18.98 2.13 -13.37
N ALA A 290 18.39 2.78 -12.35
CA ALA A 290 18.98 2.87 -11.02
C ALA A 290 18.68 1.66 -10.13
N VAL A 291 17.52 0.99 -10.29
CA VAL A 291 17.06 0.03 -9.27
C VAL A 291 16.56 -1.33 -9.81
N LEU A 292 16.28 -1.48 -11.11
CA LEU A 292 15.67 -2.74 -11.60
C LEU A 292 16.64 -3.91 -11.67
N ASP A 293 17.93 -3.69 -11.69
CA ASP A 293 18.94 -4.75 -11.57
C ASP A 293 18.91 -5.43 -10.19
N LEU A 294 18.30 -4.81 -9.16
CA LEU A 294 18.05 -5.42 -7.86
C LEU A 294 16.89 -6.43 -7.89
N GLN A 295 16.03 -6.38 -8.92
CA GLN A 295 14.87 -7.27 -9.06
C GLN A 295 15.30 -8.67 -9.49
N THR A 296 14.72 -9.73 -8.87
CA THR A 296 15.13 -11.14 -9.09
C THR A 296 13.97 -12.03 -9.52
#